data_31e862935c5420926b09d996608e80e8
#
_entry.id   31e862935c5420926b09d996608e80e8
#
_cell.length_a   1.000
_cell.length_b   1.000
_cell.length_c   1.000
_cell.angle_alpha   90.00
_cell.angle_beta   90.00
_cell.angle_gamma   90.00
#
_symmetry.space_group_name_H-M   'P 1'
#
loop_
_entity.id
_entity.type
_entity.pdbx_description
1 polymer ?
#
loop_
_entity_poly.entity_id
_entity_poly.type
_entity_poly.pdbx_seq_one_letter_code
_entity_poly.pdbx_strand_id
1 'polypeptide(L)'
;MMRNDLSISIEYLVAAIHPVLMIWVIVGTFYAAYFGIQIRRSRNVEKEKRKEMMKAKYNLKHFQIASLLLAAWIVVSIIGMAATYYLYNQLFVSPHLIGGLGVIAIATVAGSLTPWLQKGKQWARTTHIILAVLLISLSVSQVVTGFDIVLIMLNEISRS
;
A
#
# COMPACT_ATOMS: atom_id res chain seq x y z
N MET A 1 -0.50 -26.12 -30.50
CA MET A 1 -1.81 -25.43 -30.60
C MET A 1 -1.50 -23.94 -30.52
N MET A 2 -1.64 -23.17 -31.62
CA MET A 2 -1.34 -21.72 -31.60
C MET A 2 -2.33 -21.01 -30.67
N ARG A 3 -1.81 -20.25 -29.71
CA ARG A 3 -2.61 -19.36 -28.86
C ARG A 3 -3.19 -18.26 -29.74
N ASN A 4 -4.48 -17.96 -29.57
CA ASN A 4 -5.12 -16.87 -30.31
C ASN A 4 -4.71 -15.52 -29.71
N ASP A 5 -4.64 -14.49 -30.55
CA ASP A 5 -4.29 -13.12 -30.14
C ASP A 5 -5.12 -12.62 -28.97
N LEU A 6 -6.37 -13.08 -28.87
CA LEU A 6 -7.26 -12.73 -27.76
C LEU A 6 -6.77 -13.29 -26.42
N SER A 7 -6.29 -14.55 -26.37
CA SER A 7 -5.79 -15.14 -25.12
C SER A 7 -4.50 -14.44 -24.64
N ILE A 8 -3.63 -14.09 -25.56
CA ILE A 8 -2.41 -13.33 -25.28
C ILE A 8 -2.75 -11.93 -24.72
N SER A 9 -3.72 -11.24 -25.32
CA SER A 9 -4.16 -9.92 -24.85
C SER A 9 -4.74 -9.96 -23.44
N ILE A 10 -5.50 -11.01 -23.11
CA ILE A 10 -6.05 -11.21 -21.75
C ILE A 10 -4.93 -11.42 -20.73
N GLU A 11 -3.91 -12.20 -21.05
CA GLU A 11 -2.79 -12.45 -20.15
C GLU A 11 -1.97 -11.17 -19.86
N TYR A 12 -1.72 -10.34 -20.87
CA TYR A 12 -1.11 -9.02 -20.65
C TYR A 12 -1.96 -8.13 -19.76
N LEU A 13 -3.27 -8.11 -19.94
CA LEU A 13 -4.18 -7.35 -19.10
C LEU A 13 -4.14 -7.84 -17.65
N VAL A 14 -4.22 -9.15 -17.43
CA VAL A 14 -4.15 -9.76 -16.09
C VAL A 14 -2.81 -9.47 -15.43
N ALA A 15 -1.70 -9.57 -16.16
CA ALA A 15 -0.37 -9.24 -15.65
C ALA A 15 -0.22 -7.76 -15.25
N ALA A 16 -0.88 -6.84 -15.98
CA ALA A 16 -0.73 -5.40 -15.78
C ALA A 16 -1.64 -4.82 -14.67
N ILE A 17 -2.79 -5.44 -14.36
CA ILE A 17 -3.80 -4.84 -13.47
C ILE A 17 -3.27 -4.60 -12.06
N HIS A 18 -2.58 -5.58 -11.49
CA HIS A 18 -2.00 -5.47 -10.14
C HIS A 18 -0.92 -4.36 -10.05
N PRO A 19 0.12 -4.31 -10.88
CA PRO A 19 1.14 -3.26 -10.78
C PRO A 19 0.58 -1.85 -11.02
N VAL A 20 -0.42 -1.69 -11.90
CA VAL A 20 -1.09 -0.40 -12.10
C VAL A 20 -1.83 0.04 -10.84
N LEU A 21 -2.59 -0.84 -10.20
CA LEU A 21 -3.28 -0.55 -8.95
C LEU A 21 -2.29 -0.27 -7.80
N MET A 22 -1.16 -0.97 -7.75
CA MET A 22 -0.11 -0.75 -6.76
C MET A 22 0.47 0.66 -6.81
N ILE A 23 0.65 1.26 -7.99
CA ILE A 23 1.11 2.65 -8.13
C ILE A 23 0.17 3.59 -7.36
N TRP A 24 -1.13 3.45 -7.55
CA TRP A 24 -2.13 4.30 -6.89
C TRP A 24 -2.14 4.11 -5.36
N VAL A 25 -2.02 2.86 -4.90
CA VAL A 25 -1.99 2.56 -3.46
C VAL A 25 -0.72 3.12 -2.82
N ILE A 26 0.43 3.02 -3.48
CA ILE A 26 1.69 3.58 -2.99
C ILE A 26 1.63 5.11 -2.94
N VAL A 27 1.16 5.77 -4.01
CA VAL A 27 0.97 7.24 -4.03
C VAL A 27 0.04 7.67 -2.89
N GLY A 28 -1.08 6.96 -2.71
CA GLY A 28 -2.01 7.20 -1.60
C GLY A 28 -1.35 7.04 -0.23
N THR A 29 -0.46 6.07 -0.07
CA THR A 29 0.30 5.83 1.18
C THR A 29 1.20 7.03 1.52
N PHE A 30 1.92 7.59 0.54
CA PHE A 30 2.70 8.81 0.74
C PHE A 30 1.80 10.02 1.06
N TYR A 31 0.62 10.10 0.44
CA TYR A 31 -0.34 11.16 0.72
C TYR A 31 -0.91 11.06 2.15
N ALA A 32 -1.20 9.85 2.63
CA ALA A 32 -1.57 9.62 4.03
C ALA A 32 -0.44 10.02 4.99
N ALA A 33 0.82 9.67 4.65
CA ALA A 33 2.00 10.05 5.43
C ALA A 33 2.16 11.57 5.52
N TYR A 34 1.91 12.29 4.42
CA TYR A 34 1.92 13.76 4.42
C TYR A 34 0.96 14.32 5.47
N PHE A 35 -0.30 13.84 5.55
CA PHE A 35 -1.22 14.29 6.58
C PHE A 35 -0.76 13.91 7.99
N GLY A 36 -0.18 12.73 8.17
CA GLY A 36 0.42 12.31 9.44
C GLY A 36 1.51 13.29 9.92
N ILE A 37 2.36 13.73 9.00
CA ILE A 37 3.40 14.75 9.27
C ILE A 37 2.76 16.10 9.65
N GLN A 38 1.71 16.55 8.95
CA GLN A 38 1.01 17.80 9.30
C GLN A 38 0.38 17.73 10.69
N ILE A 39 -0.21 16.59 11.06
CA ILE A 39 -0.74 16.37 12.43
C ILE A 39 0.38 16.48 13.46
N ARG A 40 1.55 15.89 13.21
CA ARG A 40 2.71 16.01 14.11
C ARG A 40 3.19 17.45 14.21
N ARG A 41 3.33 18.16 13.10
CA ARG A 41 3.74 19.56 13.04
C ARG A 41 2.79 20.48 13.80
N SER A 42 1.47 20.27 13.70
CA SER A 42 0.47 21.12 14.37
C SER A 42 0.56 21.11 15.89
N ARG A 43 1.28 20.15 16.48
CA ARG A 43 1.47 20.07 17.94
C ARG A 43 2.60 20.94 18.44
N ASN A 44 3.57 21.27 17.57
CA ASN A 44 4.82 21.95 17.92
C ASN A 44 4.87 23.39 17.42
N VAL A 45 3.73 23.97 17.00
CA VAL A 45 3.63 25.34 16.52
C VAL A 45 2.87 26.21 17.52
N GLU A 46 3.03 27.54 17.40
CA GLU A 46 2.32 28.54 18.18
C GLU A 46 0.79 28.43 18.06
N LYS A 47 0.08 28.94 19.08
CA LYS A 47 -1.38 28.79 19.20
C LYS A 47 -2.16 29.29 17.96
N GLU A 48 -1.76 30.41 17.37
CA GLU A 48 -2.47 30.96 16.21
C GLU A 48 -2.30 30.08 14.98
N LYS A 49 -1.09 29.68 14.69
CA LYS A 49 -0.77 28.75 13.58
C LYS A 49 -1.42 27.38 13.78
N ARG A 50 -1.51 26.92 15.03
CA ARG A 50 -2.23 25.68 15.38
C ARG A 50 -3.71 25.77 15.06
N LYS A 51 -4.37 26.90 15.35
CA LYS A 51 -5.79 27.11 14.99
C LYS A 51 -6.02 27.02 13.48
N GLU A 52 -5.15 27.63 12.68
CA GLU A 52 -5.21 27.54 11.22
C GLU A 52 -5.04 26.10 10.73
N MET A 53 -4.04 25.37 11.24
CA MET A 53 -3.82 23.97 10.88
C MET A 53 -4.99 23.06 11.30
N MET A 54 -5.68 23.37 12.40
CA MET A 54 -6.87 22.63 12.82
C MET A 54 -8.05 22.82 11.85
N LYS A 55 -8.20 24.01 11.22
CA LYS A 55 -9.22 24.25 10.18
C LYS A 55 -9.03 23.34 8.96
N ALA A 56 -7.81 22.93 8.66
CA ALA A 56 -7.49 22.03 7.55
C ALA A 56 -7.92 20.57 7.77
N LYS A 57 -8.39 20.21 8.98
CA LYS A 57 -8.90 18.89 9.36
C LYS A 57 -7.97 17.72 9.01
N TYR A 58 -6.65 17.90 9.17
CA TYR A 58 -5.66 16.88 8.81
C TYR A 58 -5.90 15.52 9.49
N ASN A 59 -6.38 15.51 10.75
CA ASN A 59 -6.73 14.27 11.46
C ASN A 59 -7.81 13.47 10.72
N LEU A 60 -8.88 14.14 10.28
CA LEU A 60 -9.98 13.50 9.56
C LEU A 60 -9.52 12.98 8.19
N LYS A 61 -8.78 13.80 7.44
CA LYS A 61 -8.23 13.42 6.12
C LYS A 61 -7.30 12.22 6.25
N HIS A 62 -6.39 12.24 7.23
CA HIS A 62 -5.50 11.10 7.48
C HIS A 62 -6.29 9.84 7.79
N PHE A 63 -7.26 9.90 8.69
CA PHE A 63 -8.10 8.77 9.07
C PHE A 63 -8.87 8.19 7.88
N GLN A 64 -9.52 9.02 7.09
CA GLN A 64 -10.30 8.60 5.91
C GLN A 64 -9.42 7.91 4.88
N ILE A 65 -8.28 8.52 4.53
CA ILE A 65 -7.36 7.98 3.53
C ILE A 65 -6.69 6.70 4.06
N ALA A 66 -6.23 6.67 5.30
CA ALA A 66 -5.60 5.50 5.88
C ALA A 66 -6.56 4.30 5.97
N SER A 67 -7.83 4.53 6.30
CA SER A 67 -8.85 3.46 6.31
C SER A 67 -9.12 2.91 4.91
N LEU A 68 -9.22 3.79 3.91
CA LEU A 68 -9.38 3.39 2.51
C LEU A 68 -8.16 2.62 2.02
N LEU A 69 -6.96 3.09 2.35
CA LEU A 69 -5.71 2.44 1.97
C LEU A 69 -5.56 1.05 2.58
N LEU A 70 -5.99 0.84 3.83
CA LEU A 70 -5.97 -0.49 4.43
C LEU A 70 -6.81 -1.48 3.62
N ALA A 71 -8.02 -1.08 3.23
CA ALA A 71 -8.86 -1.89 2.36
C ALA A 71 -8.22 -2.09 0.97
N ALA A 72 -7.65 -1.03 0.39
CA ALA A 72 -7.01 -1.07 -0.92
C ALA A 72 -5.79 -2.01 -0.93
N TRP A 73 -4.93 -1.98 0.10
CA TRP A 73 -3.80 -2.90 0.24
C TRP A 73 -4.25 -4.35 0.24
N ILE A 74 -5.32 -4.69 0.99
CA ILE A 74 -5.88 -6.05 1.04
C ILE A 74 -6.39 -6.47 -0.33
N VAL A 75 -7.24 -5.64 -0.96
CA VAL A 75 -7.87 -5.95 -2.25
C VAL A 75 -6.81 -6.11 -3.35
N VAL A 76 -5.85 -5.18 -3.44
CA VAL A 76 -4.81 -5.24 -4.48
C VAL A 76 -3.88 -6.43 -4.28
N SER A 77 -3.60 -6.82 -3.03
CA SER A 77 -2.83 -8.05 -2.76
C SER A 77 -3.58 -9.31 -3.19
N ILE A 78 -4.90 -9.38 -2.96
CA ILE A 78 -5.73 -10.49 -3.45
C ILE A 78 -5.73 -10.53 -4.97
N ILE A 79 -5.85 -9.38 -5.64
CA ILE A 79 -5.78 -9.28 -7.11
C ILE A 79 -4.42 -9.81 -7.62
N GLY A 80 -3.30 -9.43 -6.98
CA GLY A 80 -1.98 -9.92 -7.36
C GLY A 80 -1.82 -11.42 -7.21
N MET A 81 -2.29 -11.99 -6.11
CA MET A 81 -2.31 -13.45 -5.91
C MET A 81 -3.20 -14.16 -6.92
N ALA A 82 -4.40 -13.61 -7.20
CA ALA A 82 -5.32 -14.16 -8.18
C ALA A 82 -4.74 -14.12 -9.60
N ALA A 83 -4.08 -13.02 -9.98
CA ALA A 83 -3.40 -12.89 -11.27
C ALA A 83 -2.28 -13.92 -11.42
N THR A 84 -1.44 -14.08 -10.41
CA THR A 84 -0.37 -15.10 -10.41
C THR A 84 -0.96 -16.51 -10.53
N TYR A 85 -2.00 -16.81 -9.76
CA TYR A 85 -2.65 -18.12 -9.83
C TYR A 85 -3.31 -18.39 -11.20
N TYR A 86 -3.93 -17.38 -11.78
CA TYR A 86 -4.54 -17.50 -13.13
C TYR A 86 -3.49 -17.79 -14.20
N LEU A 87 -2.33 -17.15 -14.15
CA LEU A 87 -1.28 -17.29 -15.16
C LEU A 87 -0.45 -18.57 -14.97
N TYR A 88 -0.21 -18.99 -13.73
CA TYR A 88 0.75 -20.05 -13.41
C TYR A 88 0.14 -21.27 -12.72
N ASN A 89 -1.13 -21.24 -12.39
CA ASN A 89 -1.86 -22.27 -11.61
C ASN A 89 -1.21 -22.61 -10.26
N GLN A 90 -0.39 -21.71 -9.72
CA GLN A 90 0.27 -21.82 -8.42
C GLN A 90 0.65 -20.46 -7.87
N LEU A 91 0.89 -20.38 -6.54
CA LEU A 91 1.44 -19.20 -5.91
C LEU A 91 2.92 -19.45 -5.58
N PHE A 92 3.76 -18.51 -5.95
CA PHE A 92 5.18 -18.57 -5.64
C PHE A 92 5.46 -17.85 -4.32
N VAL A 93 6.08 -18.55 -3.37
CA VAL A 93 6.59 -17.90 -2.15
C VAL A 93 7.83 -17.11 -2.53
N SER A 94 7.68 -15.80 -2.62
CA SER A 94 8.71 -14.85 -3.06
C SER A 94 8.88 -13.72 -2.05
N PRO A 95 9.99 -12.98 -2.07
CA PRO A 95 10.17 -11.78 -1.25
C PRO A 95 9.06 -10.74 -1.48
N HIS A 96 8.53 -10.65 -2.71
CA HIS A 96 7.41 -9.77 -3.04
C HIS A 96 6.12 -10.19 -2.32
N LEU A 97 5.75 -11.47 -2.34
CA LEU A 97 4.57 -11.98 -1.65
C LEU A 97 4.69 -11.78 -0.13
N ILE A 98 5.83 -12.18 0.47
CA ILE A 98 6.06 -12.05 1.91
C ILE A 98 6.05 -10.58 2.33
N GLY A 99 6.71 -9.71 1.58
CA GLY A 99 6.73 -8.27 1.85
C GLY A 99 5.36 -7.63 1.71
N GLY A 100 4.57 -8.01 0.70
CA GLY A 100 3.18 -7.54 0.51
C GLY A 100 2.26 -7.93 1.68
N LEU A 101 2.34 -9.18 2.13
CA LEU A 101 1.61 -9.64 3.33
C LEU A 101 2.10 -8.91 4.59
N GLY A 102 3.40 -8.62 4.69
CA GLY A 102 3.99 -7.81 5.75
C GLY A 102 3.43 -6.39 5.80
N VAL A 103 3.25 -5.75 4.64
CA VAL A 103 2.62 -4.41 4.55
C VAL A 103 1.19 -4.45 5.10
N ILE A 104 0.39 -5.45 4.73
CA ILE A 104 -0.99 -5.61 5.23
C ILE A 104 -0.98 -5.80 6.75
N ALA A 105 -0.12 -6.67 7.26
CA ALA A 105 -0.01 -6.93 8.70
C ALA A 105 0.35 -5.65 9.48
N ILE A 106 1.37 -4.91 9.03
CA ILE A 106 1.79 -3.64 9.65
C ILE A 106 0.68 -2.60 9.56
N ALA A 107 0.00 -2.44 8.42
CA ALA A 107 -1.10 -1.51 8.25
C ALA A 107 -2.27 -1.83 9.20
N THR A 108 -2.59 -3.12 9.36
CA THR A 108 -3.65 -3.59 10.26
C THR A 108 -3.32 -3.26 11.72
N VAL A 109 -2.08 -3.55 12.16
CA VAL A 109 -1.62 -3.22 13.52
C VAL A 109 -1.61 -1.71 13.73
N ALA A 110 -1.12 -0.93 12.76
CA ALA A 110 -1.11 0.53 12.85
C ALA A 110 -2.53 1.12 12.94
N GLY A 111 -3.49 0.55 12.19
CA GLY A 111 -4.91 0.93 12.24
C GLY A 111 -5.57 0.56 13.57
N SER A 112 -5.24 -0.60 14.14
CA SER A 112 -5.79 -1.05 15.43
C SER A 112 -5.40 -0.14 16.60
N LEU A 113 -4.34 0.66 16.48
CA LEU A 113 -3.93 1.63 17.51
C LEU A 113 -4.87 2.86 17.60
N THR A 114 -5.81 3.03 16.66
CA THR A 114 -6.70 4.21 16.58
C THR A 114 -7.39 4.57 17.90
N PRO A 115 -7.94 3.65 18.69
CA PRO A 115 -8.60 4.01 19.97
C PRO A 115 -7.65 4.65 20.99
N TRP A 116 -6.41 4.19 21.03
CA TRP A 116 -5.38 4.75 21.93
C TRP A 116 -4.80 6.07 21.39
N LEU A 117 -4.69 6.20 20.09
CA LEU A 117 -4.29 7.46 19.43
C LEU A 117 -5.32 8.57 19.71
N GLN A 118 -6.62 8.27 19.64
CA GLN A 118 -7.70 9.21 19.96
C GLN A 118 -7.68 9.62 21.43
N LYS A 119 -7.37 8.69 22.35
CA LYS A 119 -7.16 8.97 23.79
C LYS A 119 -5.84 9.71 24.08
N GLY A 120 -5.05 10.05 23.06
CA GLY A 120 -3.83 10.80 23.22
C GLY A 120 -2.65 10.04 23.84
N LYS A 121 -2.69 8.70 23.90
CA LYS A 121 -1.63 7.89 24.50
C LYS A 121 -0.32 8.02 23.74
N GLN A 122 0.75 8.40 24.44
CA GLN A 122 2.05 8.67 23.81
C GLN A 122 2.70 7.40 23.22
N TRP A 123 2.60 6.26 23.94
CA TRP A 123 3.14 4.99 23.43
C TRP A 123 2.51 4.59 22.08
N ALA A 124 1.17 4.73 21.94
CA ALA A 124 0.48 4.41 20.71
C ALA A 124 0.93 5.31 19.55
N ARG A 125 1.23 6.59 19.81
CA ARG A 125 1.76 7.53 18.81
C ARG A 125 3.14 7.11 18.33
N THR A 126 4.03 6.76 19.27
CA THR A 126 5.39 6.34 18.93
C THR A 126 5.36 5.04 18.13
N THR A 127 4.60 4.05 18.59
CA THR A 127 4.43 2.77 17.87
C THR A 127 3.85 2.99 16.48
N HIS A 128 2.80 3.81 16.34
CA HIS A 128 2.20 4.12 15.04
C HIS A 128 3.20 4.77 14.07
N ILE A 129 4.04 5.67 14.53
CA ILE A 129 5.08 6.31 13.71
C ILE A 129 6.12 5.28 13.24
N ILE A 130 6.58 4.41 14.14
CA ILE A 130 7.53 3.34 13.80
C ILE A 130 6.92 2.41 12.74
N LEU A 131 5.68 1.97 12.95
CA LEU A 131 4.98 1.12 11.99
C LEU A 131 4.76 1.83 10.64
N ALA A 132 4.47 3.13 10.64
CA ALA A 132 4.33 3.90 9.41
C ALA A 132 5.65 3.98 8.62
N VAL A 133 6.79 4.17 9.28
CA VAL A 133 8.11 4.16 8.64
C VAL A 133 8.41 2.78 8.06
N LEU A 134 8.19 1.71 8.80
CA LEU A 134 8.38 0.33 8.33
C LEU A 134 7.46 0.02 7.13
N LEU A 135 6.19 0.44 7.20
CA LEU A 135 5.22 0.26 6.12
C LEU A 135 5.69 0.95 4.83
N ILE A 136 6.13 2.21 4.91
CA ILE A 136 6.63 2.96 3.76
C ILE A 136 7.88 2.28 3.18
N SER A 137 8.82 1.86 4.02
CA SER A 137 10.04 1.17 3.58
C SER A 137 9.72 -0.13 2.85
N LEU A 138 8.82 -0.95 3.40
CA LEU A 138 8.35 -2.17 2.74
C LEU A 138 7.58 -1.86 1.45
N SER A 139 6.74 -0.82 1.43
CA SER A 139 6.01 -0.42 0.22
C SER A 139 6.95 -0.03 -0.92
N VAL A 140 8.06 0.67 -0.60
CA VAL A 140 9.09 1.01 -1.59
C VAL A 140 9.80 -0.25 -2.09
N SER A 141 10.13 -1.22 -1.22
CA SER A 141 10.74 -2.48 -1.64
C SER A 141 9.83 -3.30 -2.56
N GLN A 142 8.50 -3.18 -2.42
CA GLN A 142 7.54 -3.84 -3.31
C GLN A 142 7.63 -3.32 -4.75
N VAL A 143 8.03 -2.06 -4.97
CA VAL A 143 8.25 -1.52 -6.32
C VAL A 143 9.40 -2.26 -7.00
N VAL A 144 10.52 -2.44 -6.30
CA VAL A 144 11.71 -3.10 -6.84
C VAL A 144 11.41 -4.57 -7.16
N THR A 145 10.93 -5.32 -6.15
CA THR A 145 10.64 -6.75 -6.32
C THR A 145 9.49 -7.02 -7.29
N GLY A 146 8.50 -6.12 -7.36
CA GLY A 146 7.36 -6.22 -8.28
C GLY A 146 7.76 -5.94 -9.73
N PHE A 147 8.68 -4.99 -9.95
CA PHE A 147 9.16 -4.69 -11.29
C PHE A 147 9.88 -5.88 -11.94
N ASP A 148 10.72 -6.59 -11.16
CA ASP A 148 11.39 -7.80 -11.64
C ASP A 148 10.37 -8.88 -12.05
N ILE A 149 9.31 -9.07 -11.26
CA ILE A 149 8.25 -10.04 -11.57
C ILE A 149 7.52 -9.65 -12.86
N VAL A 150 7.17 -8.37 -13.03
CA VAL A 150 6.51 -7.87 -14.26
C VAL A 150 7.36 -8.14 -15.48
N LEU A 151 8.67 -7.87 -15.43
CA LEU A 151 9.57 -8.15 -16.55
C LEU A 151 9.62 -9.64 -16.92
N ILE A 152 9.66 -10.52 -15.92
CA ILE A 152 9.62 -11.97 -16.13
C ILE A 152 8.31 -12.38 -16.80
N MET A 153 7.17 -11.94 -16.26
CA MET A 153 5.82 -12.26 -16.80
C MET A 153 5.68 -11.79 -18.25
N LEU A 154 6.07 -10.55 -18.56
CA LEU A 154 5.98 -10.01 -19.92
C LEU A 154 6.85 -10.78 -20.91
N ASN A 155 8.06 -11.17 -20.50
CA ASN A 155 8.97 -11.98 -21.34
C ASN A 155 8.42 -13.38 -21.60
N GLU A 156 7.77 -14.00 -20.62
CA GLU A 156 7.17 -15.33 -20.78
C GLU A 156 5.95 -15.28 -21.72
N ILE A 157 5.05 -14.30 -21.54
CA ILE A 157 3.89 -14.11 -22.41
C ILE A 157 4.33 -13.86 -23.87
N SER A 158 5.40 -13.07 -24.08
CA SER A 158 5.88 -12.75 -25.42
C SER A 158 6.56 -13.93 -26.15
N ARG A 159 6.99 -14.96 -25.43
CA ARG A 159 7.65 -16.16 -25.98
C ARG A 159 6.69 -17.34 -26.19
N SER A 160 5.50 -17.28 -25.65
CA SER A 160 4.48 -18.33 -25.69
C SER A 160 3.53 -18.19 -26.89
#